data_c4f94ad17e66d70f130be0d5c49ccc4e
#
_entry.id   c4f94ad17e66d70f130be0d5c49ccc4e
#
_cell.length_a   1.000
_cell.length_b   1.000
_cell.length_c   1.000
_cell.angle_alpha   90.00
_cell.angle_beta   90.00
_cell.angle_gamma   90.00
#
_symmetry.space_group_name_H-M   'P 1'
#
loop_
_entity.id
_entity.type
_entity.pdbx_description
1 polymer ?
#
loop_
_entity_poly.entity_id
_entity_poly.type
_entity_poly.pdbx_seq_one_letter_code
_entity_poly.pdbx_strand_id
1 'polypeptide(L)'
;RGGGFIGIGEPTAFEHEGAFFQLSDVLGVQKENGFTLNNTREIPEPASGHFVAVDMKEDIDLGLPQYSVFLCGLEARALLIRNRSVSVAVNSFGRGRAVYLSGLPYGPSQARLLRRALFWCSGKEKDFLPWTAEDPRVECHYYPSAGHLAVTNNADENVETTVFFSDGRVQQFSLSPLALVWMEV
;
A
#
# COMPACT_ATOMS: atom_id res chain seq x y z
N ARG A 1 11.65 -16.46 12.76
CA ARG A 1 10.97 -15.99 13.98
C ARG A 1 9.64 -15.26 13.68
N GLY A 2 9.42 -14.83 12.46
CA GLY A 2 8.34 -13.96 12.05
C GLY A 2 8.76 -12.50 12.14
N GLY A 3 8.14 -11.66 11.35
CA GLY A 3 8.40 -10.22 11.26
C GLY A 3 7.79 -9.66 9.99
N GLY A 4 7.81 -8.32 9.87
CA GLY A 4 7.35 -7.62 8.69
C GLY A 4 8.51 -7.08 7.88
N PHE A 5 8.39 -7.12 6.57
CA PHE A 5 9.36 -6.53 5.65
C PHE A 5 8.63 -5.74 4.55
N ILE A 6 9.09 -4.54 4.25
CA ILE A 6 8.59 -3.75 3.13
C ILE A 6 9.77 -3.39 2.24
N GLY A 7 9.74 -3.88 1.01
CA GLY A 7 10.72 -3.57 -0.02
C GLY A 7 10.18 -2.54 -0.99
N ILE A 8 10.93 -1.47 -1.27
CA ILE A 8 10.51 -0.37 -2.13
C ILE A 8 11.53 -0.17 -3.24
N GLY A 9 11.04 -0.05 -4.48
CA GLY A 9 11.86 0.16 -5.66
C GLY A 9 12.66 -1.10 -6.03
N GLU A 10 13.95 -1.05 -5.89
CA GLU A 10 14.86 -2.18 -6.03
C GLU A 10 15.38 -2.60 -4.64
N PRO A 11 14.53 -3.22 -3.81
CA PRO A 11 14.88 -3.57 -2.46
C PRO A 11 15.93 -4.68 -2.49
N THR A 12 16.88 -4.59 -1.60
CA THR A 12 17.99 -5.52 -1.47
C THR A 12 19.10 -5.33 -2.50
N ALA A 13 20.25 -5.79 -2.14
CA ALA A 13 21.43 -5.59 -2.94
C ALA A 13 21.37 -6.37 -4.23
N PHE A 14 21.97 -5.83 -5.22
CA PHE A 14 22.19 -6.41 -6.53
C PHE A 14 22.97 -7.72 -6.42
N GLU A 15 22.48 -8.78 -7.00
CA GLU A 15 23.21 -10.02 -7.12
C GLU A 15 23.87 -10.13 -8.49
N HIS A 16 25.14 -10.55 -8.51
CA HIS A 16 26.00 -10.50 -9.69
C HIS A 16 25.72 -11.61 -10.72
N GLU A 17 25.02 -12.68 -10.32
CA GLU A 17 24.92 -13.90 -11.12
C GLU A 17 23.47 -14.33 -11.44
N GLY A 18 22.58 -13.41 -11.72
CA GLY A 18 21.30 -13.76 -12.35
C GLY A 18 20.03 -13.38 -11.63
N ALA A 19 19.95 -13.47 -10.30
CA ALA A 19 18.80 -12.98 -9.55
C ALA A 19 19.01 -11.52 -9.14
N PHE A 20 18.06 -10.64 -9.46
CA PHE A 20 18.21 -9.22 -9.16
C PHE A 20 17.90 -8.88 -7.69
N PHE A 21 16.91 -9.52 -7.10
CA PHE A 21 16.53 -9.34 -5.70
C PHE A 21 17.06 -10.47 -4.83
N GLN A 22 17.99 -10.19 -3.92
CA GLN A 22 18.54 -11.21 -3.01
C GLN A 22 17.51 -11.80 -2.05
N LEU A 23 16.48 -11.01 -1.66
CA LEU A 23 15.41 -11.46 -0.78
C LEU A 23 14.12 -11.76 -1.57
N SER A 24 14.26 -12.29 -2.76
CA SER A 24 13.13 -12.63 -3.64
C SER A 24 12.15 -13.63 -3.01
N ASP A 25 12.66 -14.59 -2.26
CA ASP A 25 11.88 -15.58 -1.52
C ASP A 25 11.04 -14.92 -0.41
N VAL A 26 11.60 -13.93 0.29
CA VAL A 26 10.88 -13.15 1.31
C VAL A 26 9.85 -12.23 0.68
N LEU A 27 10.24 -11.50 -0.35
CA LEU A 27 9.37 -10.54 -1.05
C LEU A 27 8.30 -11.22 -1.91
N GLY A 28 8.55 -12.45 -2.35
CA GLY A 28 7.70 -13.17 -3.31
C GLY A 28 7.78 -12.63 -4.73
N VAL A 29 8.71 -11.72 -4.99
CA VAL A 29 8.95 -11.13 -6.30
C VAL A 29 10.42 -11.20 -6.68
N GLN A 30 10.67 -11.34 -7.98
CA GLN A 30 11.99 -11.28 -8.57
C GLN A 30 11.97 -10.33 -9.76
N LYS A 31 13.10 -9.74 -10.08
CA LYS A 31 13.28 -8.91 -11.27
C LYS A 31 14.20 -9.62 -12.26
N GLU A 32 13.79 -9.64 -13.51
CA GLU A 32 14.65 -10.17 -14.59
C GLU A 32 15.68 -9.11 -14.97
N ASN A 33 16.95 -9.54 -14.93
CA ASN A 33 18.07 -8.69 -15.35
C ASN A 33 18.55 -9.19 -16.72
N GLY A 34 18.19 -8.51 -17.80
CA GLY A 34 18.62 -8.87 -19.15
C GLY A 34 17.75 -8.31 -20.25
N PHE A 35 18.21 -8.46 -21.49
CA PHE A 35 17.55 -7.97 -22.71
C PHE A 35 16.48 -8.93 -23.25
N THR A 36 16.32 -10.09 -22.66
CA THR A 36 15.31 -11.07 -23.05
C THR A 36 13.98 -10.72 -22.39
N LEU A 37 13.17 -9.97 -23.13
CA LEU A 37 11.76 -9.84 -22.79
C LEU A 37 11.11 -11.22 -22.97
N ASN A 38 10.94 -11.95 -21.88
CA ASN A 38 10.16 -13.18 -21.91
C ASN A 38 8.67 -12.84 -21.99
N ASN A 39 8.19 -12.65 -23.20
CA ASN A 39 6.78 -12.37 -23.50
C ASN A 39 5.86 -13.57 -23.22
N THR A 40 6.40 -14.72 -22.84
CA THR A 40 5.64 -15.96 -22.60
C THR A 40 5.23 -16.12 -21.14
N ARG A 41 5.69 -15.27 -20.23
CA ARG A 41 5.25 -15.32 -18.83
C ARG A 41 3.78 -15.00 -18.72
N GLU A 42 3.07 -15.87 -18.03
CA GLU A 42 1.73 -15.61 -17.60
C GLU A 42 1.73 -14.42 -16.64
N ILE A 43 0.83 -13.47 -16.90
CA ILE A 43 0.63 -12.33 -16.03
C ILE A 43 -0.47 -12.72 -15.06
N PRO A 44 -0.20 -12.79 -13.75
CA PRO A 44 -1.23 -13.13 -12.79
C PRO A 44 -2.30 -12.04 -12.76
N GLU A 45 -3.53 -12.42 -12.45
CA GLU A 45 -4.56 -11.44 -12.14
C GLU A 45 -4.28 -10.80 -10.77
N PRO A 46 -4.42 -9.47 -10.64
CA PRO A 46 -4.30 -8.80 -9.35
C PRO A 46 -5.35 -9.31 -8.37
N ALA A 47 -4.93 -9.66 -7.16
CA ALA A 47 -5.82 -10.08 -6.11
C ALA A 47 -6.66 -8.89 -5.61
N SER A 48 -7.98 -9.01 -5.71
CA SER A 48 -8.92 -8.00 -5.23
C SER A 48 -9.18 -8.12 -3.72
N GLY A 49 -9.57 -7.01 -3.08
CA GLY A 49 -10.04 -6.99 -1.70
C GLY A 49 -8.96 -7.24 -0.63
N HIS A 50 -7.70 -7.24 -0.99
CA HIS A 50 -6.61 -7.41 -0.02
C HIS A 50 -6.46 -6.16 0.85
N PHE A 51 -6.28 -6.35 2.17
CA PHE A 51 -6.16 -5.27 3.16
C PHE A 51 -5.19 -4.14 2.76
N VAL A 52 -4.04 -4.48 2.17
CA VAL A 52 -3.03 -3.49 1.77
C VAL A 52 -3.53 -2.58 0.66
N ALA A 53 -4.39 -3.09 -0.25
CA ALA A 53 -4.77 -2.40 -1.48
C ALA A 53 -6.24 -1.94 -1.51
N VAL A 54 -7.00 -2.10 -0.43
CA VAL A 54 -8.45 -1.84 -0.44
C VAL A 54 -8.81 -0.38 -0.78
N ASP A 55 -7.94 0.57 -0.44
CA ASP A 55 -8.09 2.01 -0.75
C ASP A 55 -7.18 2.46 -1.91
N MET A 56 -6.43 1.53 -2.50
CA MET A 56 -5.46 1.86 -3.54
C MET A 56 -6.19 2.06 -4.86
N LYS A 57 -6.02 3.22 -5.47
CA LYS A 57 -6.49 3.47 -6.82
C LYS A 57 -5.55 2.84 -7.84
N GLU A 58 -6.08 2.39 -8.97
CA GLU A 58 -5.27 1.80 -10.05
C GLU A 58 -4.23 2.78 -10.62
N ASP A 59 -4.53 4.07 -10.62
CA ASP A 59 -3.68 5.15 -11.13
C ASP A 59 -2.72 5.73 -10.08
N ILE A 60 -2.63 5.14 -8.88
CA ILE A 60 -1.72 5.61 -7.81
C ILE A 60 -0.30 5.82 -8.37
N ASP A 61 0.28 6.98 -8.14
CA ASP A 61 1.67 7.24 -8.54
C ASP A 61 2.62 6.42 -7.65
N LEU A 62 3.42 5.55 -8.26
CA LEU A 62 4.48 4.78 -7.60
C LEU A 62 5.88 5.23 -8.04
N GLY A 63 5.98 6.40 -8.70
CA GLY A 63 7.23 6.94 -9.21
C GLY A 63 7.70 6.25 -10.49
N LEU A 64 9.01 6.11 -10.62
CA LEU A 64 9.58 5.51 -11.83
C LEU A 64 9.17 4.03 -11.94
N PRO A 65 8.68 3.60 -13.11
CA PRO A 65 8.23 2.23 -13.30
C PRO A 65 9.39 1.23 -13.16
N GLN A 66 9.15 0.15 -12.42
CA GLN A 66 10.02 -1.01 -12.40
C GLN A 66 9.55 -1.99 -13.48
N TYR A 67 10.46 -2.39 -14.35
CA TYR A 67 10.17 -3.33 -15.44
C TYR A 67 10.61 -4.75 -15.07
N SER A 68 9.99 -5.73 -15.72
CA SER A 68 10.35 -7.15 -15.62
C SER A 68 10.30 -7.73 -14.19
N VAL A 69 9.48 -7.15 -13.31
CA VAL A 69 9.22 -7.71 -11.98
C VAL A 69 8.08 -8.73 -12.09
N PHE A 70 8.29 -9.91 -11.52
CA PHE A 70 7.34 -11.02 -11.56
C PHE A 70 7.24 -11.74 -10.23
N LEU A 71 6.15 -12.50 -10.03
CA LEU A 71 5.98 -13.33 -8.84
C LEU A 71 6.89 -14.55 -8.91
N CYS A 72 7.54 -14.91 -7.81
CA CYS A 72 8.38 -16.10 -7.68
C CYS A 72 8.05 -16.97 -6.46
N GLY A 73 7.18 -16.53 -5.57
CA GLY A 73 6.74 -17.28 -4.39
C GLY A 73 5.36 -17.92 -4.58
N LEU A 74 5.15 -19.11 -4.01
CA LEU A 74 3.85 -19.82 -4.07
C LEU A 74 2.73 -19.06 -3.33
N GLU A 75 3.08 -18.36 -2.24
CA GLU A 75 2.15 -17.57 -1.44
C GLU A 75 2.06 -16.11 -1.90
N ALA A 76 2.90 -15.73 -2.87
CA ALA A 76 2.97 -14.37 -3.37
C ALA A 76 1.73 -14.02 -4.20
N ARG A 77 1.20 -12.84 -3.99
CA ARG A 77 0.05 -12.30 -4.72
C ARG A 77 0.36 -10.90 -5.23
N ALA A 78 0.11 -10.66 -6.51
CA ALA A 78 0.13 -9.32 -7.06
C ALA A 78 -1.13 -8.58 -6.66
N LEU A 79 -0.99 -7.35 -6.21
CA LEU A 79 -2.11 -6.44 -5.90
C LEU A 79 -2.27 -5.36 -6.96
N LEU A 80 -1.17 -5.03 -7.66
CA LEU A 80 -1.17 -4.09 -8.79
C LEU A 80 -0.13 -4.54 -9.80
N ILE A 81 -0.53 -4.55 -11.07
CA ILE A 81 0.34 -4.87 -12.21
C ILE A 81 0.23 -3.74 -13.21
N ARG A 82 1.38 -3.24 -13.68
CA ARG A 82 1.48 -2.23 -14.74
C ARG A 82 2.52 -2.63 -15.76
N ASN A 83 2.24 -2.40 -17.03
CA ASN A 83 3.16 -2.70 -18.12
C ASN A 83 3.73 -4.12 -18.06
N ARG A 84 2.89 -5.12 -17.73
CA ARG A 84 3.26 -6.53 -17.54
C ARG A 84 4.28 -6.76 -16.41
N SER A 85 4.42 -5.82 -15.49
CA SER A 85 5.34 -5.89 -14.35
C SER A 85 4.57 -5.74 -13.04
N VAL A 86 4.93 -6.50 -12.04
CA VAL A 86 4.33 -6.41 -10.69
C VAL A 86 4.75 -5.09 -10.05
N SER A 87 3.78 -4.27 -9.71
CA SER A 87 4.02 -2.96 -9.07
C SER A 87 3.77 -2.99 -7.57
N VAL A 88 2.80 -3.78 -7.12
CA VAL A 88 2.54 -4.03 -5.70
C VAL A 88 2.30 -5.52 -5.51
N ALA A 89 2.99 -6.11 -4.55
CA ALA A 89 2.79 -7.51 -4.18
C ALA A 89 2.86 -7.71 -2.67
N VAL A 90 2.27 -8.81 -2.22
CA VAL A 90 2.34 -9.29 -0.85
C VAL A 90 2.79 -10.74 -0.85
N ASN A 91 3.51 -11.13 0.19
CA ASN A 91 3.97 -12.51 0.37
C ASN A 91 3.97 -12.91 1.84
N SER A 92 3.72 -14.19 2.09
CA SER A 92 3.93 -14.81 3.41
C SER A 92 5.18 -15.68 3.34
N PHE A 93 6.14 -15.43 4.21
CA PHE A 93 7.38 -16.20 4.29
C PHE A 93 7.59 -16.75 5.69
N GLY A 94 7.42 -18.03 5.84
CA GLY A 94 7.42 -18.69 7.14
C GLY A 94 6.33 -18.10 8.06
N ARG A 95 6.73 -17.45 9.14
CA ARG A 95 5.82 -16.74 10.05
C ARG A 95 5.77 -15.24 9.81
N GLY A 96 6.49 -14.75 8.81
CA GLY A 96 6.60 -13.34 8.46
C GLY A 96 5.72 -12.95 7.27
N ARG A 97 5.59 -11.66 7.05
CA ARG A 97 4.86 -11.08 5.93
C ARG A 97 5.69 -10.01 5.24
N ALA A 98 5.63 -9.95 3.94
CA ALA A 98 6.37 -8.97 3.16
C ALA A 98 5.48 -8.26 2.13
N VAL A 99 5.74 -6.98 1.93
CA VAL A 99 5.12 -6.17 0.89
C VAL A 99 6.21 -5.66 -0.04
N TYR A 100 6.00 -5.80 -1.33
CA TYR A 100 6.78 -5.16 -2.38
C TYR A 100 6.00 -3.99 -2.97
N LEU A 101 6.66 -2.85 -3.10
CA LEU A 101 6.19 -1.66 -3.80
C LEU A 101 7.22 -1.27 -4.86
N SER A 102 6.81 -1.09 -6.12
CA SER A 102 7.74 -0.68 -7.19
C SER A 102 8.34 0.71 -6.98
N GLY A 103 7.72 1.51 -6.15
CA GLY A 103 8.17 2.81 -5.70
C GLY A 103 7.20 3.39 -4.68
N LEU A 104 7.62 4.45 -4.01
CA LEU A 104 6.79 5.13 -3.00
C LEU A 104 7.19 6.62 -2.95
N PRO A 105 6.81 7.43 -3.96
CA PRO A 105 7.02 8.86 -3.89
C PRO A 105 6.19 9.45 -2.74
N TYR A 106 6.58 10.64 -2.30
CA TYR A 106 5.86 11.31 -1.22
C TYR A 106 4.49 11.80 -1.72
N GLY A 107 3.43 11.39 -1.02
CA GLY A 107 2.06 11.83 -1.31
C GLY A 107 1.04 11.17 -0.39
N PRO A 108 -0.17 11.76 -0.29
CA PRO A 108 -1.20 11.26 0.62
C PRO A 108 -1.66 9.82 0.32
N SER A 109 -1.84 9.48 -0.95
CA SER A 109 -2.24 8.12 -1.37
C SER A 109 -1.14 7.09 -1.05
N GLN A 110 0.12 7.47 -1.24
CA GLN A 110 1.29 6.64 -0.94
C GLN A 110 1.47 6.45 0.56
N ALA A 111 1.25 7.51 1.35
CA ALA A 111 1.27 7.42 2.82
C ALA A 111 0.19 6.44 3.33
N ARG A 112 -1.00 6.47 2.75
CA ARG A 112 -2.09 5.55 3.07
C ARG A 112 -1.73 4.11 2.71
N LEU A 113 -1.18 3.88 1.53
CA LEU A 113 -0.69 2.56 1.11
C LEU A 113 0.39 2.04 2.05
N LEU A 114 1.37 2.88 2.40
CA LEU A 114 2.44 2.53 3.33
C LEU A 114 1.89 2.18 4.72
N ARG A 115 0.95 2.96 5.24
CA ARG A 115 0.31 2.70 6.53
C ARG A 115 -0.36 1.32 6.54
N ARG A 116 -1.12 0.98 5.51
CA ARG A 116 -1.73 -0.35 5.38
C ARG A 116 -0.69 -1.46 5.29
N ALA A 117 0.36 -1.25 4.51
CA ALA A 117 1.46 -2.22 4.41
C ALA A 117 2.13 -2.47 5.78
N LEU A 118 2.36 -1.42 6.57
CA LEU A 118 2.93 -1.53 7.93
C LEU A 118 2.02 -2.34 8.87
N PHE A 119 0.72 -2.06 8.88
CA PHE A 119 -0.23 -2.79 9.72
C PHE A 119 -0.32 -4.26 9.32
N TRP A 120 -0.38 -4.54 8.01
CA TRP A 120 -0.42 -5.91 7.53
C TRP A 120 0.88 -6.68 7.82
N CYS A 121 2.03 -6.09 7.56
CA CYS A 121 3.33 -6.69 7.86
C CYS A 121 3.53 -6.98 9.34
N SER A 122 2.95 -6.18 10.23
CA SER A 122 3.02 -6.37 11.68
C SER A 122 1.96 -7.35 12.22
N GLY A 123 1.04 -7.83 11.39
CA GLY A 123 -0.08 -8.69 11.81
C GLY A 123 -1.11 -7.95 12.67
N LYS A 124 -1.23 -6.64 12.48
CA LYS A 124 -2.08 -5.74 13.29
C LYS A 124 -3.24 -5.15 12.49
N GLU A 125 -3.77 -5.86 11.52
CA GLU A 125 -4.89 -5.38 10.69
C GLU A 125 -6.13 -5.04 11.55
N LYS A 126 -6.32 -5.76 12.66
CA LYS A 126 -7.43 -5.51 13.59
C LYS A 126 -7.28 -4.21 14.39
N ASP A 127 -6.04 -3.76 14.55
CA ASP A 127 -5.73 -2.50 15.25
C ASP A 127 -5.80 -1.30 14.29
N PHE A 128 -5.96 -1.55 12.99
CA PHE A 128 -6.16 -0.52 11.99
C PHE A 128 -7.57 0.05 12.14
N LEU A 129 -7.65 1.22 12.76
CA LEU A 129 -8.94 1.90 12.93
C LEU A 129 -9.47 2.37 11.58
N PRO A 130 -10.72 2.03 11.24
CA PRO A 130 -11.31 2.32 9.94
C PRO A 130 -11.79 3.79 9.80
N TRP A 131 -11.30 4.68 10.65
CA TRP A 131 -11.55 6.12 10.51
C TRP A 131 -10.75 6.64 9.32
N THR A 132 -11.37 6.73 8.17
CA THR A 132 -10.72 7.18 6.95
C THR A 132 -11.63 8.12 6.17
N ALA A 133 -11.04 9.11 5.52
CA ALA A 133 -11.71 9.90 4.52
C ALA A 133 -11.54 9.26 3.13
N GLU A 134 -12.46 9.49 2.22
CA GLU A 134 -12.36 9.08 0.82
C GLU A 134 -11.18 9.80 0.15
N ASP A 135 -11.09 11.10 0.33
CA ASP A 135 -9.94 11.89 -0.15
C ASP A 135 -8.72 11.63 0.74
N PRO A 136 -7.59 11.15 0.19
CA PRO A 136 -6.40 10.85 0.95
C PRO A 136 -5.69 12.08 1.54
N ARG A 137 -6.03 13.29 1.12
CA ARG A 137 -5.52 14.55 1.68
C ARG A 137 -6.19 14.91 3.00
N VAL A 138 -7.29 14.23 3.33
CA VAL A 138 -8.00 14.38 4.59
C VAL A 138 -7.60 13.26 5.53
N GLU A 139 -7.11 13.62 6.70
CA GLU A 139 -6.72 12.70 7.76
C GLU A 139 -7.78 12.65 8.87
N CYS A 140 -7.98 11.45 9.40
CA CYS A 140 -8.90 11.20 10.51
C CYS A 140 -8.12 10.67 11.70
N HIS A 141 -8.18 11.35 12.84
CA HIS A 141 -7.50 10.98 14.07
C HIS A 141 -8.53 10.77 15.19
N TYR A 142 -8.70 9.51 15.58
CA TYR A 142 -9.61 9.17 16.68
C TYR A 142 -8.89 9.13 18.02
N TYR A 143 -9.47 9.76 19.02
CA TYR A 143 -8.99 9.83 20.41
C TYR A 143 -9.93 9.04 21.31
N PRO A 144 -9.69 7.73 21.54
CA PRO A 144 -10.63 6.85 22.26
C PRO A 144 -10.94 7.32 23.68
N SER A 145 -9.94 7.84 24.39
CA SER A 145 -10.09 8.30 25.77
C SER A 145 -10.97 9.56 25.89
N ALA A 146 -11.09 10.34 24.83
CA ALA A 146 -11.88 11.56 24.78
C ALA A 146 -13.22 11.36 24.05
N GLY A 147 -13.40 10.25 23.33
CA GLY A 147 -14.57 10.04 22.47
C GLY A 147 -14.67 11.07 21.33
N HIS A 148 -13.51 11.53 20.83
CA HIS A 148 -13.47 12.57 19.81
C HIS A 148 -12.75 12.07 18.55
N LEU A 149 -13.22 12.57 17.42
CA LEU A 149 -12.59 12.46 16.12
C LEU A 149 -12.14 13.83 15.63
N ALA A 150 -10.88 13.95 15.24
CA ALA A 150 -10.37 15.09 14.50
C ALA A 150 -10.30 14.77 13.02
N VAL A 151 -10.88 15.62 12.18
CA VAL A 151 -10.82 15.51 10.71
C VAL A 151 -10.06 16.72 10.19
N THR A 152 -8.94 16.47 9.53
CA THR A 152 -8.01 17.52 9.10
C THR A 152 -7.89 17.51 7.58
N ASN A 153 -8.13 18.66 6.95
CA ASN A 153 -7.77 18.88 5.56
C ASN A 153 -6.32 19.36 5.47
N ASN A 154 -5.42 18.54 4.90
CA ASN A 154 -4.01 18.89 4.72
C ASN A 154 -3.72 19.56 3.35
N ALA A 155 -4.76 19.84 2.56
CA ALA A 155 -4.63 20.58 1.31
C ALA A 155 -4.79 22.09 1.54
N ASP A 156 -4.23 22.87 0.62
CA ASP A 156 -4.36 24.33 0.54
C ASP A 156 -5.59 24.79 -0.25
N GLU A 157 -6.52 23.88 -0.51
CA GLU A 157 -7.78 24.11 -1.22
C GLU A 157 -8.97 23.49 -0.46
N ASN A 158 -10.17 23.86 -0.85
CA ASN A 158 -11.39 23.24 -0.33
C ASN A 158 -11.45 21.77 -0.75
N VAL A 159 -11.78 20.89 0.18
CA VAL A 159 -11.94 19.46 -0.08
C VAL A 159 -13.33 19.02 0.36
N GLU A 160 -14.05 18.40 -0.56
CA GLU A 160 -15.28 17.66 -0.25
C GLU A 160 -14.91 16.16 -0.18
N THR A 161 -15.28 15.54 0.92
CA THR A 161 -14.93 14.13 1.15
C THR A 161 -15.98 13.43 2.00
N THR A 162 -16.00 12.12 1.86
CA THR A 162 -16.78 11.22 2.70
C THR A 162 -15.87 10.63 3.76
N VAL A 163 -16.27 10.73 5.03
CA VAL A 163 -15.56 10.09 6.16
C VAL A 163 -16.30 8.83 6.56
N PHE A 164 -15.56 7.72 6.65
CA PHE A 164 -16.06 6.44 7.09
C PHE A 164 -15.72 6.22 8.56
N PHE A 165 -16.70 5.81 9.35
CA PHE A 165 -16.60 5.59 10.79
C PHE A 165 -16.45 4.10 11.12
N SER A 166 -15.89 3.79 12.27
CA SER A 166 -15.67 2.41 12.71
C SER A 166 -16.94 1.59 12.90
N ASP A 167 -18.06 2.24 13.14
CA ASP A 167 -19.38 1.63 13.30
C ASP A 167 -20.17 1.49 12.00
N GLY A 168 -19.55 1.82 10.87
CA GLY A 168 -20.17 1.78 9.54
C GLY A 168 -20.93 3.04 9.16
N ARG A 169 -21.04 4.05 10.04
CA ARG A 169 -21.59 5.35 9.65
C ARG A 169 -20.72 6.00 8.59
N VAL A 170 -21.35 6.83 7.79
CA VAL A 170 -20.73 7.59 6.71
C VAL A 170 -21.23 9.02 6.80
N GLN A 171 -20.31 9.99 6.74
CA GLN A 171 -20.64 11.41 6.78
C GLN A 171 -19.88 12.20 5.76
N GLN A 172 -20.55 13.13 5.09
CA GLN A 172 -19.93 14.06 4.15
C GLN A 172 -19.43 15.31 4.86
N PHE A 173 -18.23 15.75 4.45
CA PHE A 173 -17.58 16.95 4.93
C PHE A 173 -17.21 17.87 3.77
N SER A 174 -17.41 19.16 3.97
CA SER A 174 -16.82 20.21 3.15
C SER A 174 -15.84 20.97 4.03
N LEU A 175 -14.56 20.82 3.73
CA LEU A 175 -13.47 21.33 4.56
C LEU A 175 -12.72 22.43 3.84
N SER A 176 -12.63 23.60 4.47
CA SER A 176 -11.79 24.70 3.98
C SER A 176 -10.29 24.31 3.97
N PRO A 177 -9.43 25.05 3.25
CA PRO A 177 -8.00 24.82 3.28
C PRO A 177 -7.45 24.75 4.69
N LEU A 178 -6.67 23.71 4.99
CA LEU A 178 -6.02 23.49 6.29
C LEU A 178 -6.97 23.46 7.49
N ALA A 179 -8.25 23.19 7.25
CA ALA A 179 -9.25 23.13 8.32
C ALA A 179 -9.05 21.91 9.21
N LEU A 180 -9.29 22.10 10.50
CA LEU A 180 -9.40 21.08 11.51
C LEU A 180 -10.81 21.12 12.12
N VAL A 181 -11.54 20.01 12.03
CA VAL A 181 -12.87 19.86 12.62
C VAL A 181 -12.82 18.80 13.71
N TRP A 182 -13.32 19.13 14.89
CA TRP A 182 -13.52 18.22 16.00
C TRP A 182 -14.97 17.79 16.11
N MET A 183 -15.21 16.53 16.40
CA MET A 183 -16.54 16.00 16.63
C MET A 183 -16.54 14.91 17.70
N GLU A 184 -17.63 14.81 18.45
CA GLU A 184 -17.88 13.69 19.35
C GLU A 184 -18.36 12.46 18.55
N VAL A 185 -17.90 11.27 18.94
CA VAL A 185 -18.18 10.00 18.24
C VAL A 185 -18.39 8.83 19.22
#